data_39a8136e527537917f325874f1b81e86
#
_entry.id   39a8136e527537917f325874f1b81e86
#
_cell.length_a   1.000
_cell.length_b   1.000
_cell.length_c   1.000
_cell.angle_alpha   90.00
_cell.angle_beta   90.00
_cell.angle_gamma   90.00
#
_symmetry.space_group_name_H-M   'P 1'
#
loop_
_entity.id
_entity.type
_entity.pdbx_description
1 polymer ?
#
loop_
_entity_poly.entity_id
_entity_poly.type
_entity_poly.pdbx_seq_one_letter_code
_entity_poly.pdbx_strand_id
1 'polypeptide(L)'
;MPTINQLVRKGRKKQLKKSKVPALKACPQKRGVCTRVYTTTPKKPNSALRKVARVRLSNGFEVAAYIPGEGHNLQEHSIVLIEGGRVKDLPGVRYHVVRGVLDPAGVEGRRTSRSRYGAKKPS
;
A
#
# COMPACT_ATOMS: atom_id res chain seq x y z
N MET A 1 20.89 -27.36 -16.79
CA MET A 1 21.54 -27.74 -15.52
C MET A 1 23.05 -27.58 -15.62
N PRO A 2 23.68 -26.93 -14.66
CA PRO A 2 25.14 -26.83 -14.67
C PRO A 2 25.78 -28.15 -14.26
N THR A 3 26.94 -28.42 -14.84
CA THR A 3 27.75 -29.59 -14.48
C THR A 3 28.46 -29.37 -13.15
N ILE A 4 28.93 -30.46 -12.51
CA ILE A 4 29.67 -30.38 -11.24
C ILE A 4 30.89 -29.48 -11.42
N ASN A 5 31.61 -29.60 -12.55
CA ASN A 5 32.77 -28.78 -12.82
C ASN A 5 32.46 -27.29 -12.92
N GLN A 6 31.28 -26.95 -13.48
CA GLN A 6 30.83 -25.55 -13.53
C GLN A 6 30.52 -25.00 -12.14
N LEU A 7 29.93 -25.80 -11.28
CA LEU A 7 29.65 -25.40 -9.92
C LEU A 7 30.92 -25.21 -9.09
N VAL A 8 31.93 -26.07 -9.32
CA VAL A 8 33.23 -25.96 -8.64
C VAL A 8 33.94 -24.67 -9.04
N ARG A 9 33.90 -24.32 -10.33
CA ARG A 9 34.56 -23.12 -10.85
C ARG A 9 33.87 -21.83 -10.48
N LYS A 10 32.55 -21.78 -10.57
CA LYS A 10 31.79 -20.52 -10.40
C LYS A 10 30.98 -20.45 -9.10
N GLY A 11 30.74 -21.61 -8.47
CA GLY A 11 29.92 -21.68 -7.27
C GLY A 11 28.45 -21.33 -7.56
N ARG A 12 27.66 -21.29 -6.50
CA ARG A 12 26.25 -20.89 -6.58
C ARG A 12 26.12 -19.46 -6.06
N LYS A 13 25.43 -18.63 -6.83
CA LYS A 13 25.10 -17.28 -6.39
C LYS A 13 23.68 -17.26 -5.90
N LYS A 14 23.48 -16.70 -4.70
CA LYS A 14 22.13 -16.52 -4.17
C LYS A 14 21.44 -15.43 -4.96
N GLN A 15 20.28 -15.76 -5.52
CA GLN A 15 19.49 -14.76 -6.23
C GLN A 15 18.87 -13.79 -5.24
N LEU A 16 19.03 -12.50 -5.52
CA LEU A 16 18.41 -11.46 -4.72
C LEU A 16 16.94 -11.36 -5.08
N LYS A 17 16.08 -11.47 -4.08
CA LYS A 17 14.65 -11.32 -4.27
C LYS A 17 14.30 -9.83 -4.35
N LYS A 18 13.74 -9.42 -5.48
CA LYS A 18 13.38 -8.02 -5.69
C LYS A 18 12.17 -7.66 -4.82
N SER A 19 12.25 -6.54 -4.11
CA SER A 19 11.16 -6.05 -3.30
C SER A 19 9.97 -5.63 -4.16
N LYS A 20 8.76 -5.94 -3.69
CA LYS A 20 7.53 -5.51 -4.34
C LYS A 20 7.09 -4.11 -3.90
N VAL A 21 7.73 -3.56 -2.88
CA VAL A 21 7.40 -2.24 -2.33
C VAL A 21 8.64 -1.36 -2.20
N PRO A 22 9.29 -1.02 -3.34
CA PRO A 22 10.56 -0.30 -3.29
C PRO A 22 10.47 1.09 -2.66
N ALA A 23 9.32 1.75 -2.72
CA ALA A 23 9.16 3.10 -2.16
C ALA A 23 9.24 3.13 -0.64
N LEU A 24 9.04 1.99 0.04
CA LEU A 24 9.14 1.92 1.49
C LEU A 24 10.58 1.82 2.01
N LYS A 25 11.53 1.46 1.15
CA LYS A 25 12.96 1.33 1.49
C LYS A 25 13.20 0.54 2.76
N ALA A 26 12.67 -0.69 2.80
CA ALA A 26 12.81 -1.63 3.91
C ALA A 26 12.15 -1.15 5.23
N CYS A 27 11.22 -0.21 5.16
CA CYS A 27 10.41 0.21 6.31
C CYS A 27 9.03 -0.45 6.24
N PRO A 28 8.41 -0.82 7.38
CA PRO A 28 7.07 -1.40 7.33
C PRO A 28 6.00 -0.38 6.90
N GLN A 29 6.16 0.88 7.29
CA GLN A 29 5.26 1.97 6.89
C GLN A 29 6.09 3.22 6.57
N LYS A 30 5.46 4.17 5.85
CA LYS A 30 6.10 5.43 5.50
C LYS A 30 5.05 6.54 5.52
N ARG A 31 5.42 7.70 6.09
CA ARG A 31 4.55 8.86 6.12
C ARG A 31 4.61 9.61 4.79
N GLY A 32 3.50 10.18 4.38
CA GLY A 32 3.45 10.99 3.19
C GLY A 32 2.31 12.00 3.22
N VAL A 33 2.27 12.83 2.19
CA VAL A 33 1.23 13.84 2.02
C VAL A 33 0.44 13.53 0.75
N CYS A 34 -0.88 13.55 0.84
CA CYS A 34 -1.73 13.32 -0.32
C CYS A 34 -1.61 14.48 -1.30
N THR A 35 -1.21 14.20 -2.52
CA THR A 35 -1.15 15.20 -3.59
C THR A 35 -2.45 15.22 -4.39
N ARG A 36 -3.17 14.08 -4.40
CA ARG A 36 -4.44 13.96 -5.10
C ARG A 36 -5.24 12.79 -4.51
N VAL A 37 -6.52 12.96 -4.35
CA VAL A 37 -7.44 11.89 -3.93
C VAL A 37 -8.49 11.72 -5.01
N TYR A 38 -8.67 10.49 -5.49
CA TYR A 38 -9.56 10.22 -6.61
C TYR A 38 -10.11 8.80 -6.54
N THR A 39 -11.04 8.49 -7.42
CA THR A 39 -11.57 7.13 -7.58
C THR A 39 -11.09 6.56 -8.89
N THR A 40 -10.96 5.23 -8.94
CA THR A 40 -10.56 4.54 -10.15
C THR A 40 -11.36 3.24 -10.29
N THR A 41 -11.54 2.80 -11.53
CA THR A 41 -12.20 1.53 -11.80
C THR A 41 -11.19 0.39 -11.73
N PRO A 42 -11.57 -0.80 -11.22
CA PRO A 42 -10.68 -1.94 -11.19
C PRO A 42 -10.55 -2.58 -12.57
N LYS A 43 -9.63 -3.54 -12.69
CA LYS A 43 -9.48 -4.35 -13.90
C LYS A 43 -10.74 -5.20 -14.14
N LYS A 44 -10.99 -5.52 -15.41
CA LYS A 44 -12.00 -6.52 -15.74
C LYS A 44 -11.68 -7.86 -15.05
N PRO A 45 -12.65 -8.64 -14.60
CA PRO A 45 -14.11 -8.46 -14.77
C PRO A 45 -14.78 -7.64 -13.67
N ASN A 46 -14.04 -7.03 -12.76
CA ASN A 46 -14.61 -6.29 -11.65
C ASN A 46 -15.07 -4.88 -12.05
N SER A 47 -16.04 -4.38 -11.33
CA SER A 47 -16.56 -3.04 -11.56
C SER A 47 -16.91 -2.40 -10.21
N ALA A 48 -16.39 -1.20 -9.98
CA ALA A 48 -16.64 -0.45 -8.74
C ALA A 48 -15.95 0.91 -8.85
N LEU A 49 -16.14 1.75 -7.85
CA LEU A 49 -15.36 2.98 -7.69
C LEU A 49 -14.41 2.77 -6.51
N ARG A 50 -13.15 2.46 -6.81
CA ARG A 50 -12.12 2.25 -5.78
C ARG A 50 -11.50 3.59 -5.40
N LYS A 51 -11.38 3.84 -4.10
CA LYS A 51 -10.82 5.09 -3.58
C LYS A 51 -9.29 4.96 -3.52
N VAL A 52 -8.59 5.88 -4.17
CA VAL A 52 -7.14 5.87 -4.28
C VAL A 52 -6.61 7.27 -3.99
N ALA A 53 -5.49 7.34 -3.31
CA ALA A 53 -4.80 8.60 -3.06
C ALA A 53 -3.41 8.53 -3.67
N ARG A 54 -3.01 9.60 -4.35
CA ARG A 54 -1.63 9.75 -4.78
C ARG A 54 -0.87 10.44 -3.66
N VAL A 55 0.16 9.79 -3.14
CA VAL A 55 0.85 10.21 -1.92
C VAL A 55 2.32 10.46 -2.23
N ARG A 56 2.81 11.62 -1.83
CA ARG A 56 4.23 11.93 -1.86
C ARG A 56 4.85 11.56 -0.52
N LEU A 57 5.75 10.59 -0.53
CA LEU A 57 6.37 10.08 0.68
C LEU A 57 7.48 10.99 1.19
N SER A 58 7.80 10.85 2.48
CA SER A 58 8.88 11.62 3.11
C SER A 58 10.24 11.36 2.49
N ASN A 59 10.42 10.23 1.80
CA ASN A 59 11.67 9.90 1.10
C ASN A 59 11.71 10.40 -0.35
N GLY A 60 10.73 11.18 -0.78
CA GLY A 60 10.68 11.78 -2.11
C GLY A 60 9.95 10.99 -3.19
N PHE A 61 9.58 9.74 -2.92
CA PHE A 61 8.79 8.95 -3.87
C PHE A 61 7.32 9.38 -3.86
N GLU A 62 6.72 9.34 -5.04
CA GLU A 62 5.28 9.58 -5.19
C GLU A 62 4.62 8.30 -5.68
N VAL A 63 3.63 7.82 -4.93
CA VAL A 63 2.99 6.52 -5.20
C VAL A 63 1.48 6.63 -5.07
N ALA A 64 0.77 5.69 -5.72
CA ALA A 64 -0.66 5.55 -5.54
C ALA A 64 -0.91 4.53 -4.43
N ALA A 65 -1.76 4.89 -3.48
CA ALA A 65 -2.11 4.04 -2.35
C ALA A 65 -3.63 3.88 -2.26
N TYR A 66 -4.07 2.65 -1.97
CA TYR A 66 -5.48 2.35 -1.82
C TYR A 66 -5.99 2.80 -0.44
N ILE A 67 -7.16 3.40 -0.41
CA ILE A 67 -7.80 3.81 0.85
C ILE A 67 -8.81 2.72 1.24
N PRO A 68 -8.50 1.88 2.25
CA PRO A 68 -9.37 0.77 2.62
C PRO A 68 -10.60 1.24 3.40
N GLY A 69 -11.63 0.40 3.40
CA GLY A 69 -12.85 0.62 4.16
C GLY A 69 -13.90 1.41 3.40
N GLU A 70 -15.00 1.70 4.06
CA GLU A 70 -16.12 2.44 3.50
C GLU A 70 -16.02 3.92 3.89
N GLY A 71 -15.89 4.78 2.87
CA GLY A 71 -15.78 6.21 3.08
C GLY A 71 -14.46 6.64 3.68
N HIS A 72 -14.13 7.90 3.54
CA HIS A 72 -12.91 8.49 4.10
C HIS A 72 -13.07 10.00 4.20
N ASN A 73 -12.15 10.63 4.94
CA ASN A 73 -12.11 12.08 5.10
C ASN A 73 -10.86 12.70 4.47
N LEU A 74 -10.19 11.96 3.59
CA LEU A 74 -8.95 12.44 2.97
C LEU A 74 -9.23 13.46 1.88
N GLN A 75 -8.33 14.43 1.78
CA GLN A 75 -8.36 15.45 0.75
C GLN A 75 -6.93 15.83 0.41
N GLU A 76 -6.76 16.70 -0.56
CA GLU A 76 -5.43 17.19 -0.95
C GLU A 76 -4.72 17.80 0.27
N HIS A 77 -3.44 17.49 0.41
CA HIS A 77 -2.58 17.91 1.53
C HIS A 77 -2.83 17.18 2.85
N SER A 78 -3.68 16.15 2.89
CA SER A 78 -3.82 15.32 4.09
C SER A 78 -2.55 14.51 4.33
N ILE A 79 -2.15 14.39 5.60
CA ILE A 79 -0.99 13.60 5.99
C ILE A 79 -1.44 12.17 6.29
N VAL A 80 -0.79 11.20 5.65
CA VAL A 80 -1.17 9.79 5.77
C VAL A 80 0.05 8.92 6.06
N LEU A 81 -0.23 7.74 6.62
CA LEU A 81 0.77 6.69 6.77
C LEU A 81 0.41 5.58 5.78
N ILE A 82 1.37 5.14 4.99
CA ILE A 82 1.12 4.04 4.04
C ILE A 82 1.93 2.82 4.41
N GLU A 83 1.42 1.65 4.02
CA GLU A 83 2.09 0.38 4.21
C GLU A 83 2.08 -0.40 2.91
N GLY A 84 2.93 -1.44 2.82
CA GLY A 84 2.96 -2.31 1.66
C GLY A 84 1.71 -3.16 1.55
N GLY A 85 1.28 -3.41 0.34
CA GLY A 85 0.12 -4.26 0.07
C GLY A 85 -0.47 -3.91 -1.28
N ARG A 86 -0.34 -4.83 -2.22
CA ARG A 86 -0.84 -4.63 -3.57
C ARG A 86 -2.35 -4.86 -3.64
N VAL A 87 -3.04 -4.03 -4.40
CA VAL A 87 -4.44 -4.26 -4.73
C VAL A 87 -4.48 -4.95 -6.09
N LYS A 88 -4.95 -6.19 -6.09
CA LYS A 88 -4.96 -7.03 -7.30
C LYS A 88 -5.82 -6.41 -8.41
N ASP A 89 -6.93 -5.79 -8.05
CA ASP A 89 -7.88 -5.20 -8.99
C ASP A 89 -7.39 -3.88 -9.60
N LEU A 90 -6.42 -3.24 -8.99
CA LEU A 90 -5.97 -1.92 -9.42
C LEU A 90 -4.53 -1.99 -9.94
N PRO A 91 -4.30 -1.72 -11.23
CA PRO A 91 -2.93 -1.74 -11.76
C PRO A 91 -2.09 -0.60 -11.18
N GLY A 92 -0.86 -0.93 -10.80
CA GLY A 92 0.09 0.05 -10.29
C GLY A 92 -0.10 0.45 -8.83
N VAL A 93 -1.12 -0.06 -8.14
CA VAL A 93 -1.35 0.24 -6.73
C VAL A 93 -0.69 -0.85 -5.88
N ARG A 94 0.41 -0.50 -5.22
CA ARG A 94 1.23 -1.43 -4.41
C ARG A 94 1.18 -1.16 -2.92
N TYR A 95 0.41 -0.16 -2.50
CA TYR A 95 0.42 0.34 -1.13
C TYR A 95 -1.00 0.59 -0.64
N HIS A 96 -1.16 0.59 0.67
CA HIS A 96 -2.42 0.90 1.34
C HIS A 96 -2.22 2.04 2.32
N VAL A 97 -3.24 2.90 2.46
CA VAL A 97 -3.28 3.91 3.51
C VAL A 97 -3.73 3.26 4.81
N VAL A 98 -3.01 3.53 5.90
CA VAL A 98 -3.38 3.01 7.23
C VAL A 98 -4.49 3.90 7.82
N ARG A 99 -5.65 3.31 8.11
CA ARG A 99 -6.80 4.04 8.66
C ARG A 99 -6.63 4.24 10.16
N GLY A 100 -7.08 5.39 10.65
CA GLY A 100 -7.08 5.70 12.09
C GLY A 100 -5.75 6.24 12.59
N VAL A 101 -4.78 6.46 11.73
CA VAL A 101 -3.46 7.01 12.05
C VAL A 101 -3.26 8.28 11.25
N LEU A 102 -2.80 9.34 11.88
CA LEU A 102 -2.63 10.67 11.28
C LEU A 102 -3.99 11.23 10.81
N ASP A 103 -4.08 11.79 9.62
CA ASP A 103 -5.31 12.44 9.15
C ASP A 103 -6.46 11.48 8.82
N PRO A 104 -6.24 10.26 8.27
CA PRO A 104 -7.37 9.39 7.98
C PRO A 104 -8.07 8.91 9.25
N ALA A 105 -9.37 9.17 9.34
CA ALA A 105 -10.17 8.65 10.42
C ALA A 105 -10.42 7.14 10.22
N GLY A 106 -10.70 6.43 11.32
CA GLY A 106 -11.11 5.04 11.23
C GLY A 106 -12.48 4.89 10.56
N VAL A 107 -12.81 3.69 10.17
CA VAL A 107 -14.11 3.39 9.57
C VAL A 107 -15.17 3.41 10.66
N GLU A 108 -16.21 4.24 10.50
CA GLU A 108 -17.28 4.35 11.46
C GLU A 108 -18.19 3.12 11.44
N GLY A 109 -18.67 2.73 12.61
CA GLY A 109 -19.62 1.63 12.75
C GLY A 109 -19.03 0.23 12.53
N ARG A 110 -17.73 0.12 12.36
CA ARG A 110 -17.07 -1.16 12.13
C ARG A 110 -16.94 -1.95 13.44
N ARG A 111 -17.39 -3.18 13.45
CA ARG A 111 -17.36 -4.05 14.62
C ARG A 111 -16.41 -5.23 14.51
N THR A 112 -16.12 -5.66 13.28
CA THR A 112 -15.22 -6.78 13.00
C THR A 112 -13.96 -6.27 12.29
N SER A 113 -12.82 -6.93 12.53
CA SER A 113 -11.53 -6.56 11.94
C SER A 113 -11.18 -5.09 12.15
N ARG A 114 -11.47 -4.58 13.33
CA ARG A 114 -11.32 -3.14 13.65
C ARG A 114 -9.89 -2.62 13.48
N SER A 115 -8.90 -3.45 13.79
CA SER A 115 -7.49 -3.06 13.68
C SER A 115 -7.10 -2.72 12.25
N ARG A 116 -7.70 -3.39 11.26
CA ARG A 116 -7.40 -3.14 9.85
C ARG A 116 -7.93 -1.80 9.36
N TYR A 117 -8.97 -1.29 10.01
CA TYR A 117 -9.67 -0.09 9.55
C TYR A 117 -9.64 1.05 10.58
N GLY A 118 -8.82 0.90 11.61
CA GLY A 118 -8.64 1.95 12.61
C GLY A 118 -9.86 2.25 13.44
N ALA A 119 -10.77 1.29 13.61
CA ALA A 119 -11.98 1.49 14.39
C ALA A 119 -11.75 1.18 15.86
N LYS A 120 -12.37 1.98 16.73
CA LYS A 120 -12.29 1.78 18.17
C LYS A 120 -13.24 0.68 18.62
N LYS A 121 -12.94 0.07 19.77
CA LYS A 121 -13.80 -0.94 20.37
C LYS A 121 -15.17 -0.32 20.66
N PRO A 122 -16.27 -0.93 20.23
CA PRO A 122 -17.60 -0.42 20.57
C PRO A 122 -17.86 -0.58 22.06
N SER A 123 -18.41 0.42 22.65
CA SER A 123 -18.77 0.40 24.08
C SER A 123 -20.03 -0.41 24.34
#